data_52a1c49c7571e8e2295dc3c1e746d241
#
_entry.id   52a1c49c7571e8e2295dc3c1e746d241
#
_cell.length_a   1.000
_cell.length_b   1.000
_cell.length_c   1.000
_cell.angle_alpha   90.00
_cell.angle_beta   90.00
_cell.angle_gamma   90.00
#
_symmetry.space_group_name_H-M   'P 1'
#
loop_
_entity.id
_entity.type
_entity.pdbx_description
1 polymer ?
#
loop_
_entity_poly.entity_id
_entity_poly.type
_entity_poly.pdbx_seq_one_letter_code
_entity_poly.pdbx_strand_id
1 'polypeptide(L)'
;MLDFPKRVLFLGYGAVAQCALPIFVKHVRIPPANISVMDFEDRAEILKPWTAQGLHWVRQRIAPDNLAAELEKHVSAGDLVIDLAWNIDCLEILQFCHDRGVLYVNTSVEVWDPYDGGAHKHPTTRTLYWRHMNVRRMTAAWSEPGP
;
A
#
# COMPACT_ATOMS: atom_id res chain seq x y z
N MET A 1 -1.93 -10.54 21.26
CA MET A 1 -1.09 -9.65 20.44
C MET A 1 -0.41 -10.53 19.40
N LEU A 2 -0.50 -10.19 18.12
CA LEU A 2 0.13 -10.94 17.03
C LEU A 2 1.62 -10.54 16.94
N ASP A 3 2.53 -11.49 16.85
CA ASP A 3 3.95 -11.20 16.58
C ASP A 3 4.19 -11.11 15.07
N PHE A 4 4.80 -10.01 14.64
CA PHE A 4 5.20 -9.81 13.25
C PHE A 4 6.64 -9.29 13.19
N PRO A 5 7.63 -10.18 13.03
CA PRO A 5 9.06 -9.80 13.09
C PRO A 5 9.58 -9.21 11.77
N LYS A 6 8.76 -9.20 10.72
CA LYS A 6 9.11 -8.69 9.40
C LYS A 6 8.88 -7.18 9.31
N ARG A 7 9.16 -6.60 8.13
CA ARG A 7 8.94 -5.17 7.89
C ARG A 7 7.51 -4.90 7.44
N VAL A 8 7.04 -3.69 7.73
CA VAL A 8 5.74 -3.18 7.30
C VAL A 8 5.93 -1.82 6.62
N LEU A 9 5.41 -1.69 5.42
CA LEU A 9 5.33 -0.42 4.71
C LEU A 9 3.89 0.08 4.72
N PHE A 10 3.64 1.22 5.36
CA PHE A 10 2.42 2.00 5.16
C PHE A 10 2.62 2.89 3.94
N LEU A 11 1.83 2.67 2.91
CA LEU A 11 1.82 3.48 1.70
C LEU A 11 0.66 4.47 1.77
N GLY A 12 0.98 5.77 1.86
CA GLY A 12 0.05 6.84 2.17
C GLY A 12 -0.14 7.07 3.68
N TYR A 13 -0.10 8.34 4.11
CA TYR A 13 -0.32 8.73 5.51
C TYR A 13 -1.40 9.81 5.64
N GLY A 14 -2.53 9.55 5.00
CA GLY A 14 -3.77 10.33 5.14
C GLY A 14 -4.52 10.02 6.43
N ALA A 15 -5.78 10.46 6.53
CA ALA A 15 -6.61 10.30 7.73
C ALA A 15 -6.76 8.82 8.16
N VAL A 16 -6.91 7.90 7.21
CA VAL A 16 -7.04 6.46 7.50
C VAL A 16 -5.77 5.92 8.13
N ALA A 17 -4.59 6.23 7.57
CA ALA A 17 -3.31 5.77 8.10
C ALA A 17 -3.01 6.34 9.49
N GLN A 18 -3.38 7.61 9.75
CA GLN A 18 -3.24 8.24 11.07
C GLN A 18 -4.06 7.53 12.15
N CYS A 19 -5.20 6.94 11.79
CA CYS A 19 -5.98 6.10 12.69
C CYS A 19 -5.45 4.66 12.75
N ALA A 20 -5.02 4.10 11.61
CA ALA A 20 -4.62 2.70 11.50
C ALA A 20 -3.28 2.41 12.21
N LEU A 21 -2.28 3.27 12.09
CA LEU A 21 -0.94 3.05 12.66
C LEU A 21 -0.97 2.85 14.19
N PRO A 22 -1.62 3.71 15.01
CA PRO A 22 -1.71 3.48 16.45
C PRO A 22 -2.47 2.20 16.82
N ILE A 23 -3.50 1.84 16.06
CA ILE A 23 -4.25 0.60 16.27
C ILE A 23 -3.35 -0.60 15.91
N PHE A 24 -2.63 -0.53 14.79
CA PHE A 24 -1.72 -1.57 14.35
C PHE A 24 -0.67 -1.87 15.41
N VAL A 25 0.08 -0.88 15.89
CA VAL A 25 1.13 -1.07 16.89
C VAL A 25 0.60 -1.49 18.27
N LYS A 26 -0.68 -1.21 18.56
CA LYS A 26 -1.35 -1.68 19.77
C LYS A 26 -1.62 -3.19 19.74
N HIS A 27 -1.90 -3.76 18.57
CA HIS A 27 -2.34 -5.14 18.41
C HIS A 27 -1.28 -6.06 17.81
N VAL A 28 -0.30 -5.50 17.12
CA VAL A 28 0.81 -6.22 16.48
C VAL A 28 2.12 -5.88 17.18
N ARG A 29 2.81 -6.91 17.67
CA ARG A 29 4.14 -6.74 18.24
C ARG A 29 5.16 -6.69 17.10
N ILE A 30 5.70 -5.50 16.87
CA ILE A 30 6.68 -5.20 15.83
C ILE A 30 7.66 -4.15 16.34
N PRO A 31 8.98 -4.29 16.10
CA PRO A 31 9.92 -3.23 16.40
C PRO A 31 9.57 -1.98 15.58
N PRO A 32 9.54 -0.77 16.17
CA PRO A 32 9.27 0.46 15.41
C PRO A 32 10.19 0.66 14.19
N ALA A 33 11.46 0.22 14.30
CA ALA A 33 12.42 0.25 13.21
C ALA A 33 12.07 -0.65 12.01
N ASN A 34 11.11 -1.57 12.17
CA ASN A 34 10.60 -2.40 11.08
C ASN A 34 9.38 -1.76 10.39
N ILE A 35 8.94 -0.58 10.83
CA ILE A 35 7.82 0.14 10.23
C ILE A 35 8.35 1.30 9.40
N SER A 36 7.97 1.33 8.14
CA SER A 36 8.18 2.49 7.26
C SER A 36 6.82 3.10 6.89
N VAL A 37 6.77 4.42 6.83
CA VAL A 37 5.63 5.18 6.31
C VAL A 37 6.11 6.00 5.13
N MET A 38 5.45 5.87 3.99
CA MET A 38 5.76 6.60 2.77
C MET A 38 4.57 7.44 2.33
N ASP A 39 4.80 8.71 2.03
CA ASP A 39 3.81 9.63 1.46
C ASP A 39 4.52 10.65 0.55
N PHE A 40 3.82 11.20 -0.44
CA PHE A 40 4.38 12.27 -1.28
C PHE A 40 4.30 13.64 -0.61
N GLU A 41 3.32 13.85 0.28
CA GLU A 41 3.22 15.05 1.09
C GLU A 41 4.16 14.99 2.29
N ASP A 42 4.57 16.15 2.79
CA ASP A 42 5.38 16.19 3.99
C ASP A 42 4.54 15.88 5.23
N ARG A 43 4.86 14.76 5.87
CA ARG A 43 4.20 14.27 7.10
C ARG A 43 5.16 14.23 8.30
N ALA A 44 6.34 14.83 8.17
CA ALA A 44 7.39 14.73 9.19
C ALA A 44 6.92 15.18 10.58
N GLU A 45 6.21 16.30 10.69
CA GLU A 45 5.75 16.82 11.98
C GLU A 45 4.72 15.89 12.64
N ILE A 46 3.76 15.36 11.86
CA ILE A 46 2.74 14.43 12.39
C ILE A 46 3.36 13.11 12.80
N LEU A 47 4.41 12.67 12.08
CA LEU A 47 5.11 11.40 12.34
C LEU A 47 6.20 11.53 13.41
N LYS A 48 6.53 12.73 13.88
CA LYS A 48 7.58 12.96 14.87
C LYS A 48 7.51 12.08 16.12
N PRO A 49 6.34 11.83 16.74
CA PRO A 49 6.24 10.91 17.88
C PRO A 49 6.62 9.45 17.54
N TRP A 50 6.43 9.04 16.30
CA TRP A 50 6.72 7.69 15.81
C TRP A 50 8.18 7.55 15.37
N THR A 51 8.70 8.54 14.65
CA THR A 51 10.11 8.56 14.24
C THR A 51 11.06 8.65 15.44
N ALA A 52 10.65 9.34 16.51
CA ALA A 52 11.39 9.34 17.78
C ALA A 52 11.48 7.95 18.44
N GLN A 53 10.59 7.03 18.10
CA GLN A 53 10.61 5.63 18.53
C GLN A 53 11.34 4.70 17.56
N GLY A 54 11.82 5.22 16.43
CA GLY A 54 12.57 4.47 15.42
C GLY A 54 11.84 4.15 14.14
N LEU A 55 10.56 4.55 13.98
CA LEU A 55 9.83 4.41 12.71
C LEU A 55 10.53 5.20 11.59
N HIS A 56 10.59 4.63 10.40
CA HIS A 56 11.17 5.28 9.22
C HIS A 56 10.13 6.09 8.46
N TRP A 57 10.40 7.38 8.28
CA TRP A 57 9.63 8.27 7.42
C TRP A 57 10.31 8.44 6.07
N VAL A 58 9.54 8.29 5.00
CA VAL A 58 10.01 8.41 3.61
C VAL A 58 9.09 9.36 2.84
N ARG A 59 9.61 10.51 2.45
CA ARG A 59 8.89 11.42 1.55
C ARG A 59 9.20 11.04 0.11
N GLN A 60 8.28 10.32 -0.53
CA GLN A 60 8.44 9.84 -1.90
C GLN A 60 7.10 9.79 -2.61
N ARG A 61 7.08 10.25 -3.86
CA ARG A 61 5.94 10.08 -4.76
C ARG A 61 6.11 8.79 -5.55
N ILE A 62 5.12 7.91 -5.46
CA ILE A 62 5.01 6.74 -6.34
C ILE A 62 4.32 7.16 -7.63
N ALA A 63 4.86 6.71 -8.76
CA ALA A 63 4.35 6.91 -10.11
C ALA A 63 4.52 5.60 -10.92
N PRO A 64 3.86 5.45 -12.08
CA PRO A 64 3.93 4.21 -12.86
C PRO A 64 5.36 3.76 -13.22
N ASP A 65 6.25 4.72 -13.45
CA ASP A 65 7.63 4.48 -13.88
C ASP A 65 8.60 4.13 -12.74
N ASN A 66 8.20 4.36 -11.47
CA ASN A 66 9.08 4.11 -10.32
C ASN A 66 8.51 3.14 -9.28
N LEU A 67 7.26 2.70 -9.39
CA LEU A 67 6.56 1.91 -8.37
C LEU A 67 7.39 0.72 -7.89
N ALA A 68 7.80 -0.16 -8.78
CA ALA A 68 8.53 -1.38 -8.41
C ALA A 68 9.87 -1.04 -7.75
N ALA A 69 10.63 -0.10 -8.32
CA ALA A 69 11.94 0.30 -7.80
C ALA A 69 11.85 0.96 -6.42
N GLU A 70 10.78 1.71 -6.15
CA GLU A 70 10.57 2.31 -4.84
C GLU A 70 10.13 1.27 -3.81
N LEU A 71 9.18 0.39 -4.14
CA LEU A 71 8.74 -0.65 -3.22
C LEU A 71 9.87 -1.62 -2.84
N GLU A 72 10.73 -2.01 -3.79
CA GLU A 72 11.88 -2.92 -3.55
C GLU A 72 12.87 -2.40 -2.51
N LYS A 73 12.98 -1.09 -2.32
CA LYS A 73 13.84 -0.50 -1.28
C LYS A 73 13.32 -0.79 0.14
N HIS A 74 12.02 -1.01 0.28
CA HIS A 74 11.35 -1.05 1.59
C HIS A 74 10.82 -2.43 1.96
N VAL A 75 10.46 -3.28 1.00
CA VAL A 75 9.85 -4.59 1.25
C VAL A 75 10.50 -5.71 0.46
N SER A 76 10.45 -6.91 1.02
CA SER A 76 10.90 -8.17 0.44
C SER A 76 10.00 -9.31 0.90
N ALA A 77 10.26 -10.53 0.47
CA ALA A 77 9.43 -11.71 0.78
C ALA A 77 9.11 -11.85 2.28
N GLY A 78 7.84 -11.97 2.57
CA GLY A 78 7.27 -12.07 3.92
C GLY A 78 7.05 -10.73 4.63
N ASP A 79 7.46 -9.59 4.06
CA ASP A 79 7.09 -8.26 4.55
C ASP A 79 5.63 -7.93 4.20
N LEU A 80 5.08 -6.85 4.74
CA LEU A 80 3.69 -6.44 4.55
C LEU A 80 3.61 -5.02 3.98
N VAL A 81 2.83 -4.84 2.93
CA VAL A 81 2.37 -3.52 2.46
C VAL A 81 0.95 -3.27 2.94
N ILE A 82 0.75 -2.17 3.64
CA ILE A 82 -0.56 -1.62 4.02
C ILE A 82 -0.80 -0.41 3.12
N ASP A 83 -1.57 -0.62 2.06
CA ASP A 83 -1.83 0.40 1.05
C ASP A 83 -3.07 1.24 1.43
N LEU A 84 -2.82 2.48 1.81
CA LEU A 84 -3.81 3.49 2.18
C LEU A 84 -3.67 4.74 1.31
N ALA A 85 -2.92 4.62 0.21
CA ALA A 85 -2.74 5.69 -0.75
C ALA A 85 -3.96 5.79 -1.68
N TRP A 86 -4.07 6.92 -2.35
CA TRP A 86 -5.01 7.13 -3.43
C TRP A 86 -4.25 7.44 -4.73
N ASN A 87 -4.89 7.17 -5.88
CA ASN A 87 -4.28 7.38 -7.19
C ASN A 87 -2.95 6.64 -7.41
N ILE A 88 -2.80 5.48 -6.77
CA ILE A 88 -1.79 4.47 -7.15
C ILE A 88 -2.55 3.22 -7.57
N ASP A 89 -2.18 2.63 -8.71
CA ASP A 89 -2.93 1.48 -9.23
C ASP A 89 -2.78 0.25 -8.31
N CYS A 90 -3.91 -0.17 -7.75
CA CYS A 90 -3.98 -1.31 -6.84
C CYS A 90 -3.51 -2.61 -7.51
N LEU A 91 -3.80 -2.81 -8.81
CA LEU A 91 -3.42 -4.04 -9.52
C LEU A 91 -1.90 -4.13 -9.68
N GLU A 92 -1.22 -3.00 -9.92
CA GLU A 92 0.23 -2.97 -10.06
C GLU A 92 0.93 -3.25 -8.72
N ILE A 93 0.44 -2.66 -7.60
CA ILE A 93 0.98 -2.98 -6.27
C ILE A 93 0.72 -4.45 -5.93
N LEU A 94 -0.49 -4.93 -6.17
CA LEU A 94 -0.89 -6.30 -5.85
C LEU A 94 -0.07 -7.32 -6.66
N GLN A 95 0.16 -7.08 -7.96
CA GLN A 95 1.02 -7.92 -8.79
C GLN A 95 2.48 -7.89 -8.30
N PHE A 96 3.01 -6.71 -7.98
CA PHE A 96 4.34 -6.58 -7.38
C PHE A 96 4.46 -7.43 -6.10
N CYS A 97 3.48 -7.34 -5.21
CA CYS A 97 3.49 -8.07 -3.95
C CYS A 97 3.42 -9.59 -4.19
N HIS A 98 2.52 -10.05 -5.07
CA HIS A 98 2.42 -11.45 -5.46
C HIS A 98 3.75 -12.01 -5.99
N ASP A 99 4.37 -11.35 -6.96
CA ASP A 99 5.58 -11.82 -7.63
C ASP A 99 6.79 -11.91 -6.68
N ARG A 100 6.75 -11.18 -5.55
CA ARG A 100 7.84 -11.12 -4.57
C ARG A 100 7.54 -11.77 -3.23
N GLY A 101 6.36 -12.38 -3.09
CA GLY A 101 5.96 -12.99 -1.82
C GLY A 101 5.79 -11.99 -0.68
N VAL A 102 5.37 -10.76 -1.00
CA VAL A 102 5.05 -9.70 -0.04
C VAL A 102 3.58 -9.76 0.30
N LEU A 103 3.23 -9.70 1.59
CA LEU A 103 1.84 -9.63 2.03
C LEU A 103 1.25 -8.25 1.70
N TYR A 104 -0.04 -8.22 1.36
CA TYR A 104 -0.70 -6.99 0.94
C TYR A 104 -2.10 -6.86 1.55
N VAL A 105 -2.42 -5.66 2.01
CA VAL A 105 -3.76 -5.27 2.42
C VAL A 105 -4.03 -3.83 2.03
N ASN A 106 -5.25 -3.54 1.58
CA ASN A 106 -5.68 -2.19 1.24
C ASN A 106 -7.10 -1.89 1.72
N THR A 107 -7.49 -0.63 1.61
CA THR A 107 -8.85 -0.15 1.92
C THR A 107 -9.63 0.25 0.67
N SER A 108 -9.01 0.33 -0.49
CA SER A 108 -9.64 0.77 -1.75
C SER A 108 -8.95 0.15 -2.97
N VAL A 109 -9.70 -0.09 -4.02
CA VAL A 109 -9.15 -0.49 -5.33
C VAL A 109 -8.96 0.77 -6.17
N GLU A 110 -7.81 1.41 -5.98
CA GLU A 110 -7.43 2.63 -6.69
C GLU A 110 -6.89 2.35 -8.09
N VAL A 111 -6.81 3.40 -8.90
CA VAL A 111 -6.16 3.46 -10.21
C VAL A 111 -5.36 4.74 -10.30
N TRP A 112 -4.36 4.81 -11.20
CA TRP A 112 -3.47 5.97 -11.34
C TRP A 112 -4.22 7.29 -11.56
N ASP A 113 -5.15 7.29 -12.50
CA ASP A 113 -6.03 8.44 -12.76
C ASP A 113 -7.46 7.96 -12.97
N PRO A 114 -8.34 8.12 -11.96
CA PRO A 114 -9.74 7.70 -12.07
C PRO A 114 -10.54 8.55 -13.06
N TYR A 115 -10.01 9.70 -13.47
CA TYR A 115 -10.68 10.64 -14.38
C TYR A 115 -10.15 10.56 -15.82
N ASP A 116 -9.05 9.86 -16.06
CA ASP A 116 -8.48 9.69 -17.41
C ASP A 116 -9.51 9.10 -18.38
N GLY A 117 -9.77 9.80 -19.48
CA GLY A 117 -10.75 9.42 -20.50
C GLY A 117 -12.18 9.27 -19.95
N GLY A 118 -12.47 9.79 -18.75
CA GLY A 118 -13.72 9.53 -18.01
C GLY A 118 -15.00 9.87 -18.75
N ALA A 119 -15.03 10.96 -19.56
CA ALA A 119 -16.21 11.36 -20.31
C ALA A 119 -16.56 10.37 -21.44
N HIS A 120 -15.58 9.66 -21.97
CA HIS A 120 -15.73 8.73 -23.11
C HIS A 120 -15.85 7.27 -22.69
N LYS A 121 -15.53 6.94 -21.42
CA LYS A 121 -15.65 5.58 -20.90
C LYS A 121 -17.11 5.27 -20.53
N HIS A 122 -17.55 4.05 -20.84
CA HIS A 122 -18.87 3.60 -20.42
C HIS A 122 -19.02 3.69 -18.88
N PRO A 123 -20.14 4.20 -18.36
CA PRO A 123 -20.31 4.42 -16.90
C PRO A 123 -19.98 3.20 -16.03
N THR A 124 -20.30 1.98 -16.49
CA THR A 124 -20.02 0.74 -15.75
C THR A 124 -18.53 0.51 -15.52
N THR A 125 -17.66 0.93 -16.43
CA THR A 125 -16.20 0.75 -16.32
C THR A 125 -15.54 1.68 -15.29
N ARG A 126 -16.30 2.65 -14.78
CA ARG A 126 -15.86 3.60 -13.74
C ARG A 126 -16.32 3.22 -12.34
N THR A 127 -17.01 2.08 -12.21
CA THR A 127 -17.53 1.61 -10.92
C THR A 127 -16.49 0.83 -10.13
N LEU A 128 -16.60 0.85 -8.80
CA LEU A 128 -15.81 0.01 -7.92
C LEU A 128 -15.99 -1.48 -8.24
N TYR A 129 -17.21 -1.88 -8.61
CA TYR A 129 -17.48 -3.26 -9.04
C TYR A 129 -16.59 -3.68 -10.22
N TRP A 130 -16.44 -2.82 -11.24
CA TRP A 130 -15.57 -3.10 -12.37
C TRP A 130 -14.10 -3.26 -11.96
N ARG A 131 -13.63 -2.42 -11.05
CA ARG A 131 -12.27 -2.52 -10.50
C ARG A 131 -12.07 -3.84 -9.77
N HIS A 132 -13.01 -4.24 -8.90
CA HIS A 132 -12.97 -5.55 -8.23
C HIS A 132 -13.00 -6.72 -9.23
N MET A 133 -13.75 -6.62 -10.33
CA MET A 133 -13.75 -7.65 -11.36
C MET A 133 -12.40 -7.77 -12.07
N ASN A 134 -11.66 -6.67 -12.22
CA ASN A 134 -10.29 -6.70 -12.75
C ASN A 134 -9.32 -7.38 -11.78
N VAL A 135 -9.41 -7.09 -10.48
CA VAL A 135 -8.66 -7.82 -9.44
C VAL A 135 -8.91 -9.33 -9.56
N ARG A 136 -10.17 -9.75 -9.60
CA ARG A 136 -10.54 -11.18 -9.73
C ARG A 136 -9.99 -11.84 -11.00
N ARG A 137 -10.00 -11.12 -12.14
CA ARG A 137 -9.45 -11.65 -13.40
C ARG A 137 -7.94 -11.84 -13.29
N MET A 138 -7.24 -10.87 -12.72
CA MET A 138 -5.80 -10.96 -12.52
C MET A 138 -5.44 -12.12 -11.60
N THR A 139 -6.06 -12.18 -10.41
CA THR A 139 -5.77 -13.20 -9.41
C THR A 139 -6.17 -14.62 -9.83
N ALA A 140 -7.17 -14.78 -10.71
CA ALA A 140 -7.55 -16.07 -11.28
C ALA A 140 -6.48 -16.68 -12.19
N ALA A 141 -5.54 -15.87 -12.68
CA ALA A 141 -4.43 -16.34 -13.50
C ALA A 141 -3.19 -16.77 -12.68
N TRP A 142 -3.20 -16.54 -11.36
CA TRP A 142 -2.11 -16.93 -10.49
C TRP A 142 -2.11 -18.43 -10.22
N SER A 143 -0.95 -19.07 -10.29
CA SER A 143 -0.76 -20.48 -9.97
C SER A 143 -0.60 -20.73 -8.47
N GLU A 144 -0.13 -19.72 -7.75
CA GLU A 144 0.09 -19.75 -6.31
C GLU A 144 -0.95 -18.88 -5.59
N PRO A 145 -1.21 -19.12 -4.30
CA PRO A 145 -2.06 -18.26 -3.49
C PRO A 145 -1.59 -16.80 -3.54
N GLY A 146 -2.54 -15.87 -3.51
CA GLY A 146 -2.25 -14.45 -3.46
C GLY A 146 -1.57 -14.00 -2.15
N PRO A 147 -1.04 -12.77 -2.13
CA PRO A 147 -0.43 -12.16 -0.95
C PRO A 147 -1.44 -11.92 0.16
#